data_36116e759578c2f832cab9369231283c
#
_entry.id   36116e759578c2f832cab9369231283c
#
_cell.length_a   1.000
_cell.length_b   1.000
_cell.length_c   1.000
_cell.angle_alpha   90.00
_cell.angle_beta   90.00
_cell.angle_gamma   90.00
#
_symmetry.space_group_name_H-M   'P 1'
#
loop_
_entity.id
_entity.type
_entity.pdbx_description
1 polymer ?
#
loop_
_entity_poly.entity_id
_entity_poly.type
_entity_poly.pdbx_seq_one_letter_code
_entity_poly.pdbx_strand_id
1 'polypeptide(L)'
;MRNYFLGLCLLFALCFTACSHSDDSVDVLIIGGGASGVTAGIQSARMGAATLIVEETEWLGGMLTSAGVSAVDGNYDLPAGLFGEFREHLADYYGGLDSLKTGWVSAVLFEPSVGNKIFHEMVDVEKNLKVWHNATLVKLEREKDVWIAQIQMKDNTIKKIHAKILIDGTELGDIAKMCGVEYDVGMESRHDTKEDIAPEEKNNIVQDITYVAILKDYGKDVTIPCPEGYNKDEFAC
;
A
#
# COMPACT_ATOMS: atom_id res chain seq x y z
N MET A 1 1.25 53.57 -35.69
CA MET A 1 0.24 52.59 -35.24
C MET A 1 0.72 51.10 -35.38
N ARG A 2 1.53 50.72 -36.39
CA ARG A 2 1.97 49.34 -36.61
C ARG A 2 2.95 48.81 -35.54
N ASN A 3 3.78 49.68 -34.94
CA ASN A 3 4.78 49.30 -33.94
C ASN A 3 4.19 49.10 -32.51
N TYR A 4 3.05 49.68 -32.18
CA TYR A 4 2.39 49.47 -30.89
C TYR A 4 1.61 48.15 -30.84
N PHE A 5 1.16 47.66 -32.01
CA PHE A 5 0.46 46.37 -32.10
C PHE A 5 1.41 45.20 -31.91
N LEU A 6 2.65 45.29 -32.40
CA LEU A 6 3.67 44.24 -32.18
C LEU A 6 4.11 44.18 -30.72
N GLY A 7 4.22 45.34 -30.04
CA GLY A 7 4.58 45.37 -28.61
C GLY A 7 3.50 44.79 -27.72
N LEU A 8 2.23 44.98 -28.05
CA LEU A 8 1.10 44.44 -27.28
C LEU A 8 0.96 42.94 -27.46
N CYS A 9 1.24 42.40 -28.66
CA CYS A 9 1.26 40.94 -28.90
C CYS A 9 2.43 40.22 -28.19
N LEU A 10 3.60 40.87 -28.07
CA LEU A 10 4.74 40.32 -27.33
C LEU A 10 4.49 40.30 -25.81
N LEU A 11 3.82 41.32 -25.25
CA LEU A 11 3.43 41.33 -23.84
C LEU A 11 2.38 40.25 -23.52
N PHE A 12 1.46 39.99 -24.44
CA PHE A 12 0.45 38.93 -24.27
C PHE A 12 1.04 37.52 -24.40
N ALA A 13 2.09 37.34 -25.21
CA ALA A 13 2.78 36.04 -25.35
C ALA A 13 3.65 35.68 -24.12
N LEU A 14 4.13 36.71 -23.38
CA LEU A 14 4.90 36.47 -22.13
C LEU A 14 4.02 36.08 -20.92
N CYS A 15 2.72 36.34 -20.97
CA CYS A 15 1.80 35.96 -19.91
C CYS A 15 1.37 34.47 -19.95
N PHE A 16 1.63 33.74 -21.05
CA PHE A 16 1.25 32.33 -21.17
C PHE A 16 2.35 31.33 -20.79
N THR A 17 3.52 31.79 -20.39
CA THR A 17 4.60 30.89 -19.90
C THR A 17 4.70 30.83 -18.37
N ALA A 18 3.70 31.27 -17.63
CA ALA A 18 3.53 30.85 -16.27
C ALA A 18 3.05 29.39 -16.32
N CYS A 19 4.00 28.46 -16.48
CA CYS A 19 3.81 27.08 -16.07
C CYS A 19 3.43 27.13 -14.61
N SER A 20 2.13 27.14 -14.30
CA SER A 20 1.67 26.84 -12.96
C SER A 20 2.05 25.38 -12.72
N HIS A 21 3.19 25.12 -12.09
CA HIS A 21 3.29 23.96 -11.24
C HIS A 21 2.20 24.18 -10.21
N SER A 22 1.02 23.64 -10.46
CA SER A 22 0.04 23.46 -9.40
C SER A 22 0.70 22.44 -8.47
N ASP A 23 1.26 22.93 -7.36
CA ASP A 23 1.57 22.06 -6.26
C ASP A 23 0.25 21.38 -5.90
N ASP A 24 0.13 20.09 -6.23
CA ASP A 24 -1.08 19.34 -5.91
C ASP A 24 -1.22 19.33 -4.40
N SER A 25 -2.39 19.65 -3.88
CA SER A 25 -2.67 19.63 -2.44
C SER A 25 -3.79 18.66 -2.13
N VAL A 26 -3.64 17.97 -1.01
CA VAL A 26 -4.63 17.02 -0.48
C VAL A 26 -4.86 17.27 1.02
N ASP A 27 -5.97 16.80 1.55
CA ASP A 27 -6.18 16.81 2.99
C ASP A 27 -5.39 15.70 3.67
N VAL A 28 -5.40 14.50 3.06
CA VAL A 28 -4.74 13.31 3.59
C VAL A 28 -3.84 12.69 2.51
N LEU A 29 -2.56 12.55 2.82
CA LEU A 29 -1.59 11.81 2.03
C LEU A 29 -1.27 10.49 2.76
N ILE A 30 -1.36 9.38 2.04
CA ILE A 30 -1.05 8.06 2.56
C ILE A 30 0.09 7.48 1.72
N ILE A 31 1.16 7.06 2.37
CA ILE A 31 2.28 6.38 1.72
C ILE A 31 2.18 4.90 2.03
N GLY A 32 2.06 4.10 0.98
CA GLY A 32 1.81 2.66 1.03
C GLY A 32 0.34 2.33 0.78
N GLY A 33 0.09 1.51 -0.23
CA GLY A 33 -1.23 1.00 -0.62
C GLY A 33 -1.51 -0.42 -0.10
N GLY A 34 -0.89 -0.80 1.02
CA GLY A 34 -1.22 -2.04 1.74
C GLY A 34 -2.67 -2.03 2.25
N ALA A 35 -3.12 -3.11 2.89
CA ALA A 35 -4.49 -3.20 3.40
C ALA A 35 -4.83 -2.05 4.35
N SER A 36 -3.90 -1.63 5.21
CA SER A 36 -4.05 -0.49 6.12
C SER A 36 -4.16 0.84 5.38
N GLY A 37 -3.27 1.08 4.40
CA GLY A 37 -3.27 2.31 3.62
C GLY A 37 -4.53 2.45 2.76
N VAL A 38 -4.97 1.38 2.10
CA VAL A 38 -6.22 1.37 1.31
C VAL A 38 -7.42 1.66 2.19
N THR A 39 -7.55 0.99 3.34
CA THR A 39 -8.70 1.18 4.23
C THR A 39 -8.70 2.58 4.87
N ALA A 40 -7.53 3.11 5.23
CA ALA A 40 -7.39 4.49 5.68
C ALA A 40 -7.81 5.48 4.59
N GLY A 41 -7.42 5.23 3.33
CA GLY A 41 -7.79 6.05 2.18
C GLY A 41 -9.28 6.08 1.92
N ILE A 42 -9.91 4.91 1.86
CA ILE A 42 -11.36 4.78 1.67
C ILE A 42 -12.11 5.53 2.78
N GLN A 43 -11.74 5.28 4.03
CA GLN A 43 -12.43 5.93 5.15
C GLN A 43 -12.24 7.44 5.16
N SER A 44 -11.04 7.93 4.89
CA SER A 44 -10.77 9.37 4.79
C SER A 44 -11.61 10.03 3.70
N ALA A 45 -11.68 9.41 2.52
CA ALA A 45 -12.48 9.90 1.40
C ALA A 45 -13.99 9.92 1.71
N ARG A 46 -14.50 8.90 2.38
CA ARG A 46 -15.90 8.81 2.84
C ARG A 46 -16.25 9.89 3.85
N MET A 47 -15.27 10.33 4.64
CA MET A 47 -15.41 11.47 5.54
C MET A 47 -15.32 12.82 4.85
N GLY A 48 -15.13 12.85 3.53
CA GLY A 48 -15.10 14.05 2.69
C GLY A 48 -13.71 14.64 2.49
N ALA A 49 -12.65 14.02 2.98
CA ALA A 49 -11.28 14.49 2.79
C ALA A 49 -10.78 14.19 1.36
N ALA A 50 -10.13 15.17 0.72
CA ALA A 50 -9.38 14.93 -0.50
C ALA A 50 -8.14 14.08 -0.16
N THR A 51 -8.12 12.84 -0.63
CA THR A 51 -7.16 11.82 -0.20
C THR A 51 -6.34 11.30 -1.38
N LEU A 52 -5.04 11.10 -1.16
CA LEU A 52 -4.13 10.46 -2.11
C LEU A 52 -3.40 9.31 -1.44
N ILE A 53 -3.45 8.14 -2.05
CA ILE A 53 -2.58 7.01 -1.74
C ILE A 53 -1.43 7.01 -2.77
N VAL A 54 -0.21 6.82 -2.28
CA VAL A 54 1.00 6.61 -3.10
C VAL A 54 1.46 5.18 -2.87
N GLU A 55 1.48 4.38 -3.93
CA GLU A 55 1.81 2.96 -3.90
C GLU A 55 2.94 2.64 -4.89
N GLU A 56 3.93 1.89 -4.43
CA GLU A 56 5.14 1.57 -5.21
C GLU A 56 4.88 0.58 -6.35
N THR A 57 3.85 -0.23 -6.22
CA THR A 57 3.48 -1.29 -7.16
C THR A 57 2.23 -0.94 -7.97
N GLU A 58 1.80 -1.85 -8.83
CA GLU A 58 0.50 -1.77 -9.52
C GLU A 58 -0.64 -2.39 -8.70
N TRP A 59 -0.33 -2.97 -7.54
CA TRP A 59 -1.25 -3.71 -6.72
C TRP A 59 -1.63 -2.94 -5.46
N LEU A 60 -2.87 -3.13 -5.02
CA LEU A 60 -3.36 -2.68 -3.72
C LEU A 60 -3.56 -3.86 -2.78
N GLY A 61 -3.39 -3.64 -1.48
CA GLY A 61 -3.63 -4.64 -0.46
C GLY A 61 -2.37 -5.25 0.18
N GLY A 62 -1.17 -4.94 -0.35
CA GLY A 62 0.12 -5.33 0.25
C GLY A 62 0.23 -6.81 0.57
N MET A 63 0.33 -7.15 1.85
CA MET A 63 0.47 -8.54 2.31
C MET A 63 -0.64 -9.45 1.79
N LEU A 64 -1.88 -8.97 1.74
CA LEU A 64 -3.03 -9.76 1.29
C LEU A 64 -3.04 -10.02 -0.24
N THR A 65 -2.22 -9.33 -0.99
CA THR A 65 -2.23 -9.36 -2.47
C THR A 65 -0.84 -9.54 -3.06
N SER A 66 -0.05 -8.48 -3.19
CA SER A 66 1.26 -8.49 -3.86
C SER A 66 2.28 -9.41 -3.17
N ALA A 67 2.24 -9.53 -1.85
CA ALA A 67 3.10 -10.46 -1.11
C ALA A 67 2.55 -11.90 -1.06
N GLY A 68 1.32 -12.14 -1.57
CA GLY A 68 0.76 -13.49 -1.74
C GLY A 68 0.18 -14.15 -0.49
N VAL A 69 0.12 -13.47 0.65
CA VAL A 69 -0.52 -13.99 1.88
C VAL A 69 -2.01 -13.67 1.86
N SER A 70 -2.73 -14.27 0.93
CA SER A 70 -4.16 -14.03 0.67
C SER A 70 -5.07 -14.85 1.60
N ALA A 71 -4.83 -14.72 2.89
CA ALA A 71 -5.54 -15.41 3.96
C ALA A 71 -5.73 -14.46 5.14
N VAL A 72 -6.96 -14.23 5.56
CA VAL A 72 -7.25 -13.36 6.71
C VAL A 72 -7.51 -14.21 7.93
N ASP A 73 -6.67 -14.02 8.96
CA ASP A 73 -6.75 -14.71 10.23
C ASP A 73 -7.67 -14.03 11.25
N GLY A 74 -7.73 -14.63 12.43
CA GLY A 74 -8.38 -14.03 13.60
C GLY A 74 -9.90 -14.02 13.49
N ASN A 75 -10.52 -12.90 13.77
CA ASN A 75 -11.98 -12.77 13.82
C ASN A 75 -12.60 -12.63 12.42
N TYR A 76 -12.51 -13.68 11.63
CA TYR A 76 -13.01 -13.73 10.24
C TYR A 76 -14.52 -13.57 10.12
N ASP A 77 -15.28 -13.77 11.18
CA ASP A 77 -16.74 -13.63 11.20
C ASP A 77 -17.21 -12.19 11.48
N LEU A 78 -16.30 -11.26 11.72
CA LEU A 78 -16.65 -9.86 11.95
C LEU A 78 -17.36 -9.26 10.72
N PRO A 79 -18.66 -8.89 10.83
CA PRO A 79 -19.47 -8.52 9.66
C PRO A 79 -19.42 -7.03 9.34
N ALA A 80 -18.58 -6.25 10.00
CA ALA A 80 -18.63 -4.80 9.98
C ALA A 80 -17.36 -4.15 9.49
N GLY A 81 -17.47 -2.86 9.13
CA GLY A 81 -16.38 -2.03 8.66
C GLY A 81 -15.86 -2.45 7.30
N LEU A 82 -14.74 -1.91 6.90
CA LEU A 82 -14.13 -2.18 5.59
C LEU A 82 -13.69 -3.64 5.42
N PHE A 83 -13.38 -4.34 6.52
CA PHE A 83 -13.15 -5.77 6.46
C PHE A 83 -14.41 -6.55 6.06
N GLY A 84 -15.56 -6.20 6.65
CA GLY A 84 -16.85 -6.80 6.27
C GLY A 84 -17.18 -6.56 4.81
N GLU A 85 -17.00 -5.33 4.31
CA GLU A 85 -17.21 -4.99 2.90
C GLU A 85 -16.28 -5.81 1.98
N PHE A 86 -14.99 -5.86 2.28
CA PHE A 86 -14.02 -6.66 1.51
C PHE A 86 -14.42 -8.14 1.47
N ARG A 87 -14.83 -8.69 2.61
CA ARG A 87 -15.29 -10.08 2.72
C ARG A 87 -16.57 -10.34 1.92
N GLU A 88 -17.50 -9.40 1.90
CA GLU A 88 -18.73 -9.49 1.09
C GLU A 88 -18.40 -9.48 -0.40
N HIS A 89 -17.54 -8.60 -0.86
CA HIS A 89 -17.06 -8.60 -2.25
C HIS A 89 -16.38 -9.91 -2.65
N LEU A 90 -15.57 -10.49 -1.74
CA LEU A 90 -15.00 -11.82 -1.96
C LEU A 90 -16.09 -12.90 -2.09
N ALA A 91 -17.09 -12.87 -1.18
CA ALA A 91 -18.19 -13.81 -1.21
C ALA A 91 -19.02 -13.70 -2.49
N ASP A 92 -19.27 -12.51 -2.98
CA ASP A 92 -19.96 -12.26 -4.24
C ASP A 92 -19.16 -12.84 -5.43
N TYR A 93 -17.85 -12.66 -5.42
CA TYR A 93 -16.97 -13.18 -6.46
C TYR A 93 -16.94 -14.72 -6.49
N TYR A 94 -16.85 -15.38 -5.33
CA TYR A 94 -16.69 -16.82 -5.19
C TYR A 94 -18.02 -17.58 -5.01
N GLY A 95 -19.16 -16.88 -4.98
CA GLY A 95 -20.49 -17.49 -4.86
C GLY A 95 -20.92 -17.82 -3.44
N GLY A 96 -20.37 -17.13 -2.44
CA GLY A 96 -20.79 -17.22 -1.04
C GLY A 96 -19.65 -17.32 -0.05
N LEU A 97 -19.91 -17.00 1.23
CA LEU A 97 -18.93 -17.03 2.30
C LEU A 97 -18.33 -18.42 2.54
N ASP A 98 -19.09 -19.48 2.32
CA ASP A 98 -18.57 -20.85 2.50
C ASP A 98 -17.53 -21.22 1.45
N SER A 99 -17.53 -20.58 0.29
CA SER A 99 -16.51 -20.79 -0.74
C SER A 99 -15.14 -20.22 -0.38
N LEU A 100 -15.06 -19.37 0.64
CA LEU A 100 -13.81 -18.81 1.13
C LEU A 100 -13.10 -19.75 2.13
N LYS A 101 -13.80 -20.75 2.66
CA LYS A 101 -13.31 -21.68 3.68
C LYS A 101 -12.59 -22.88 3.04
N THR A 102 -11.57 -22.62 2.25
CA THR A 102 -10.86 -23.65 1.46
C THR A 102 -9.57 -24.14 2.08
N GLY A 103 -9.06 -23.48 3.11
CA GLY A 103 -7.81 -23.82 3.78
C GLY A 103 -8.00 -24.20 5.25
N TRP A 104 -6.90 -24.60 5.88
CA TRP A 104 -6.85 -24.99 7.28
C TRP A 104 -6.35 -23.88 8.21
N VAL A 105 -5.70 -22.84 7.67
CA VAL A 105 -5.13 -21.72 8.44
C VAL A 105 -6.08 -20.54 8.58
N SER A 106 -7.04 -20.38 7.65
CA SER A 106 -7.99 -19.27 7.64
C SER A 106 -9.32 -19.71 7.06
N ALA A 107 -10.41 -19.04 7.46
CA ALA A 107 -11.74 -19.19 6.87
C ALA A 107 -12.05 -18.13 5.81
N VAL A 108 -11.09 -17.25 5.48
CA VAL A 108 -11.19 -16.25 4.41
C VAL A 108 -9.94 -16.34 3.56
N LEU A 109 -10.00 -17.20 2.54
CA LEU A 109 -8.94 -17.40 1.56
C LEU A 109 -9.42 -16.98 0.18
N PHE A 110 -8.49 -16.43 -0.61
CA PHE A 110 -8.77 -15.94 -1.96
C PHE A 110 -7.49 -15.91 -2.80
N GLU A 111 -7.63 -15.77 -4.11
CA GLU A 111 -6.48 -15.55 -4.97
C GLU A 111 -5.97 -14.11 -4.81
N PRO A 112 -4.65 -13.89 -4.70
CA PRO A 112 -4.09 -12.54 -4.55
C PRO A 112 -4.57 -11.55 -5.61
N SER A 113 -4.71 -11.99 -6.85
CA SER A 113 -5.21 -11.17 -7.96
C SER A 113 -6.68 -10.75 -7.78
N VAL A 114 -7.49 -11.60 -7.17
CA VAL A 114 -8.89 -11.29 -6.85
C VAL A 114 -8.96 -10.27 -5.72
N GLY A 115 -8.14 -10.44 -4.67
CA GLY A 115 -8.03 -9.45 -3.60
C GLY A 115 -7.61 -8.07 -4.13
N ASN A 116 -6.60 -8.02 -5.00
CA ASN A 116 -6.17 -6.78 -5.65
C ASN A 116 -7.32 -6.14 -6.46
N LYS A 117 -8.02 -6.93 -7.27
CA LYS A 117 -9.17 -6.45 -8.05
C LYS A 117 -10.24 -5.82 -7.14
N ILE A 118 -10.59 -6.49 -6.04
CA ILE A 118 -11.60 -6.01 -5.09
C ILE A 118 -11.15 -4.70 -4.42
N PHE A 119 -9.88 -4.59 -4.00
CA PHE A 119 -9.37 -3.33 -3.46
C PHE A 119 -9.46 -2.19 -4.47
N HIS A 120 -9.17 -2.43 -5.74
CA HIS A 120 -9.38 -1.43 -6.80
C HIS A 120 -10.86 -1.05 -6.92
N GLU A 121 -11.77 -2.01 -6.97
CA GLU A 121 -13.20 -1.76 -7.05
C GLU A 121 -13.72 -0.93 -5.87
N MET A 122 -13.24 -1.21 -4.65
CA MET A 122 -13.58 -0.44 -3.44
C MET A 122 -13.03 0.98 -3.48
N VAL A 123 -11.86 1.20 -4.05
CA VAL A 123 -11.23 2.52 -4.20
C VAL A 123 -11.89 3.35 -5.29
N ASP A 124 -12.18 2.74 -6.45
CA ASP A 124 -12.66 3.43 -7.65
C ASP A 124 -14.04 4.06 -7.47
N VAL A 125 -14.84 3.59 -6.52
CA VAL A 125 -16.14 4.19 -6.21
C VAL A 125 -16.03 5.45 -5.34
N GLU A 126 -14.88 5.70 -4.73
CA GLU A 126 -14.66 6.83 -3.80
C GLU A 126 -14.21 8.09 -4.54
N LYS A 127 -15.11 9.07 -4.68
CA LYS A 127 -14.88 10.29 -5.48
C LYS A 127 -13.73 11.18 -5.00
N ASN A 128 -13.44 11.14 -3.69
CA ASN A 128 -12.43 11.97 -3.06
C ASN A 128 -11.09 11.23 -2.88
N LEU A 129 -10.96 10.01 -3.42
CA LEU A 129 -9.76 9.20 -3.34
C LEU A 129 -9.07 9.10 -4.69
N LYS A 130 -7.76 9.30 -4.67
CA LYS A 130 -6.87 9.04 -5.80
C LYS A 130 -5.78 8.07 -5.38
N VAL A 131 -5.33 7.24 -6.30
CA VAL A 131 -4.16 6.38 -6.10
C VAL A 131 -3.14 6.68 -7.18
N TRP A 132 -1.89 6.84 -6.76
CA TRP A 132 -0.74 6.86 -7.65
C TRP A 132 0.01 5.55 -7.51
N HIS A 133 -0.02 4.76 -8.55
CA HIS A 133 0.70 3.50 -8.67
C HIS A 133 2.10 3.72 -9.26
N ASN A 134 3.02 2.79 -8.98
CA ASN A 134 4.42 2.86 -9.40
C ASN A 134 5.05 4.21 -9.01
N ALA A 135 4.76 4.63 -7.80
CA ALA A 135 5.12 5.93 -7.28
C ALA A 135 5.75 5.78 -5.90
N THR A 136 6.89 6.43 -5.67
CA THR A 136 7.70 6.27 -4.46
C THR A 136 7.97 7.61 -3.81
N LEU A 137 7.83 7.69 -2.49
CA LEU A 137 8.25 8.88 -1.73
C LEU A 137 9.78 8.97 -1.73
N VAL A 138 10.32 10.08 -2.23
CA VAL A 138 11.78 10.31 -2.25
C VAL A 138 12.23 11.39 -1.28
N LYS A 139 11.35 12.29 -0.87
CA LYS A 139 11.64 13.31 0.12
C LYS A 139 10.38 13.71 0.88
N LEU A 140 10.54 13.93 2.18
CA LEU A 140 9.48 14.40 3.06
C LEU A 140 10.00 15.54 3.92
N GLU A 141 9.23 16.61 3.99
CA GLU A 141 9.51 17.78 4.81
C GLU A 141 8.23 18.24 5.51
N ARG A 142 8.36 18.95 6.62
CA ARG A 142 7.23 19.57 7.30
C ARG A 142 7.50 21.05 7.48
N GLU A 143 6.60 21.86 6.94
CA GLU A 143 6.63 23.32 7.12
C GLU A 143 5.38 23.73 7.91
N LYS A 144 5.59 24.16 9.16
CA LYS A 144 4.49 24.45 10.10
C LYS A 144 3.56 23.25 10.23
N ASP A 145 2.32 23.37 9.72
CA ASP A 145 1.28 22.34 9.82
C ASP A 145 1.03 21.62 8.48
N VAL A 146 1.94 21.78 7.51
CA VAL A 146 1.81 21.19 6.18
C VAL A 146 2.97 20.23 5.92
N TRP A 147 2.66 19.03 5.49
CA TRP A 147 3.59 18.07 4.95
C TRP A 147 3.87 18.36 3.48
N ILE A 148 5.13 18.30 3.09
CA ILE A 148 5.59 18.50 1.72
C ILE A 148 6.31 17.23 1.30
N ALA A 149 5.68 16.48 0.39
CA ALA A 149 6.20 15.23 -0.12
C ALA A 149 6.65 15.37 -1.57
N GLN A 150 7.82 14.83 -1.91
CA GLN A 150 8.25 14.66 -3.28
C GLN A 150 8.08 13.19 -3.66
N ILE A 151 7.28 12.96 -4.67
CA ILE A 151 6.91 11.63 -5.16
C ILE A 151 7.54 11.43 -6.54
N GLN A 152 8.36 10.40 -6.66
CA GLN A 152 8.90 9.95 -7.93
C GLN A 152 7.90 9.02 -8.60
N MET A 153 7.51 9.36 -9.82
CA MET A 153 6.62 8.57 -10.66
C MET A 153 7.39 7.53 -11.49
N LYS A 154 6.71 6.56 -12.10
CA LYS A 154 7.30 5.51 -12.96
C LYS A 154 8.19 6.04 -14.09
N ASP A 155 7.88 7.21 -14.62
CA ASP A 155 8.64 7.89 -15.68
C ASP A 155 9.80 8.74 -15.15
N ASN A 156 10.14 8.61 -13.86
CA ASN A 156 11.13 9.40 -13.13
C ASN A 156 10.80 10.89 -12.96
N THR A 157 9.62 11.32 -13.30
CA THR A 157 9.18 12.68 -12.96
C THR A 157 8.94 12.81 -11.46
N ILE A 158 9.29 13.97 -10.89
CA ILE A 158 9.03 14.27 -9.47
C ILE A 158 7.81 15.18 -9.38
N LYS A 159 6.82 14.73 -8.61
CA LYS A 159 5.66 15.53 -8.23
C LYS A 159 5.78 15.99 -6.79
N LYS A 160 5.39 17.22 -6.53
CA LYS A 160 5.36 17.79 -5.19
C LYS A 160 3.92 17.85 -4.70
N ILE A 161 3.68 17.29 -3.51
CA ILE A 161 2.36 17.22 -2.88
C ILE A 161 2.41 17.94 -1.54
N HIS A 162 1.40 18.75 -1.28
CA HIS A 162 1.16 19.36 0.02
C HIS A 162 0.01 18.63 0.71
N ALA A 163 0.19 18.22 1.97
CA ALA A 163 -0.84 17.51 2.73
C ALA A 163 -0.97 18.06 4.15
N LYS A 164 -2.20 18.09 4.67
CA LYS A 164 -2.46 18.46 6.08
C LYS A 164 -2.16 17.31 7.02
N ILE A 165 -2.51 16.09 6.62
CA ILE A 165 -2.33 14.86 7.37
C ILE A 165 -1.49 13.91 6.54
N LEU A 166 -0.52 13.25 7.18
CA LEU A 166 0.28 12.18 6.61
C LEU A 166 -0.01 10.89 7.37
N ILE A 167 -0.25 9.81 6.63
CA ILE A 167 -0.46 8.48 7.19
C ILE A 167 0.63 7.56 6.65
N ASP A 168 1.29 6.84 7.56
CA ASP A 168 2.20 5.75 7.23
C ASP A 168 1.39 4.47 7.01
N GLY A 169 1.30 4.02 5.77
CA GLY A 169 0.70 2.76 5.36
C GLY A 169 1.75 1.79 4.80
N THR A 170 3.05 2.08 5.02
CA THR A 170 4.14 1.21 4.58
C THR A 170 4.22 -0.05 5.43
N GLU A 171 4.77 -1.12 4.88
CA GLU A 171 4.89 -2.41 5.56
C GLU A 171 5.90 -2.37 6.73
N LEU A 172 6.90 -1.48 6.67
CA LEU A 172 8.01 -1.44 7.63
C LEU A 172 8.01 -0.19 8.52
N GLY A 173 7.02 0.69 8.42
CA GLY A 173 6.99 1.94 9.18
C GLY A 173 8.02 2.97 8.70
N ASP A 174 8.32 2.96 7.39
CA ASP A 174 9.38 3.79 6.82
C ASP A 174 9.13 5.28 7.00
N ILE A 175 7.88 5.70 6.95
CA ILE A 175 7.50 7.11 7.10
C ILE A 175 7.60 7.54 8.56
N ALA A 176 7.17 6.70 9.49
CA ALA A 176 7.34 6.94 10.93
C ALA A 176 8.81 7.13 11.27
N LYS A 177 9.70 6.27 10.73
CA LYS A 177 11.14 6.39 10.87
C LYS A 177 11.69 7.70 10.28
N MET A 178 11.25 8.09 9.05
CA MET A 178 11.64 9.35 8.43
C MET A 178 11.19 10.57 9.23
N CYS A 179 10.08 10.48 9.96
CA CYS A 179 9.58 11.51 10.86
C CYS A 179 10.28 11.54 12.21
N GLY A 180 11.23 10.64 12.47
CA GLY A 180 11.97 10.58 13.73
C GLY A 180 11.18 9.97 14.88
N VAL A 181 10.15 9.16 14.58
CA VAL A 181 9.45 8.38 15.62
C VAL A 181 10.39 7.32 16.16
N GLU A 182 10.45 7.22 17.48
CA GLU A 182 11.23 6.17 18.15
C GLU A 182 10.63 4.79 17.85
N TYR A 183 11.49 3.81 17.62
CA TYR A 183 11.09 2.43 17.34
C TYR A 183 12.12 1.46 17.89
N ASP A 184 11.68 0.25 18.18
CA ASP A 184 12.51 -0.87 18.56
C ASP A 184 12.63 -1.88 17.44
N VAL A 185 13.76 -2.60 17.40
CA VAL A 185 14.01 -3.72 16.49
C VAL A 185 14.32 -4.94 17.33
N GLY A 186 13.72 -6.07 16.96
CA GLY A 186 13.89 -7.34 17.67
C GLY A 186 12.86 -7.54 18.78
N MET A 187 13.21 -8.37 19.74
CA MET A 187 12.32 -8.73 20.85
C MET A 187 12.63 -7.87 22.06
N GLU A 188 11.61 -7.27 22.64
CA GLU A 188 11.69 -6.50 23.88
C GLU A 188 11.83 -7.42 25.10
N SER A 189 12.34 -6.89 26.21
CA SER A 189 12.47 -7.69 27.43
C SER A 189 11.13 -7.82 28.16
N ARG A 190 10.96 -8.96 28.87
CA ARG A 190 9.77 -9.17 29.72
C ARG A 190 9.63 -8.13 30.85
N HIS A 191 10.73 -7.48 31.23
CA HIS A 191 10.69 -6.44 32.23
C HIS A 191 10.04 -5.15 31.72
N ASP A 192 10.07 -4.93 30.41
CA ASP A 192 9.46 -3.79 29.75
C ASP A 192 7.99 -4.10 29.35
N THR A 193 7.77 -5.22 28.67
CA THR A 193 6.44 -5.59 28.15
C THR A 193 5.51 -6.21 29.19
N LYS A 194 6.06 -6.81 30.27
CA LYS A 194 5.33 -7.59 31.27
C LYS A 194 4.69 -8.86 30.71
N GLU A 195 5.24 -9.39 29.62
CA GLU A 195 4.79 -10.63 28.99
C GLU A 195 5.66 -11.80 29.43
N ASP A 196 5.03 -12.88 29.94
CA ASP A 196 5.75 -14.05 30.46
C ASP A 196 6.57 -14.78 29.39
N ILE A 197 6.13 -14.71 28.11
CA ILE A 197 6.80 -15.35 26.97
C ILE A 197 7.94 -14.52 26.39
N ALA A 198 8.04 -13.23 26.74
CA ALA A 198 9.11 -12.38 26.26
C ALA A 198 10.48 -12.81 26.87
N PRO A 199 11.59 -12.58 26.16
CA PRO A 199 12.90 -12.92 26.66
C PRO A 199 13.26 -12.12 27.93
N GLU A 200 14.18 -12.62 28.72
CA GLU A 200 14.70 -11.93 29.91
C GLU A 200 15.32 -10.58 29.53
N GLU A 201 16.12 -10.60 28.48
CA GLU A 201 16.82 -9.41 27.98
C GLU A 201 16.40 -9.12 26.52
N LYS A 202 16.34 -7.84 26.17
CA LYS A 202 16.13 -7.37 24.80
C LYS A 202 17.18 -7.97 23.86
N ASN A 203 16.77 -8.33 22.65
CA ASN A 203 17.66 -8.85 21.61
C ASN A 203 17.29 -8.29 20.23
N ASN A 204 18.08 -8.64 19.20
CA ASN A 204 17.86 -8.17 17.83
C ASN A 204 17.24 -9.27 16.91
N ILE A 205 16.57 -10.24 17.48
CA ILE A 205 15.93 -11.32 16.72
C ILE A 205 14.66 -10.78 16.10
N VAL A 206 14.55 -10.88 14.78
CA VAL A 206 13.38 -10.52 13.98
C VAL A 206 12.82 -11.77 13.31
N GLN A 207 11.57 -11.68 12.86
CA GLN A 207 10.92 -12.78 12.12
C GLN A 207 11.68 -13.07 10.82
N ASP A 208 11.80 -14.35 10.50
CA ASP A 208 12.37 -14.80 9.23
C ASP A 208 11.50 -14.41 8.05
N ILE A 209 12.15 -14.25 6.89
CA ILE A 209 11.47 -13.95 5.62
C ILE A 209 10.68 -15.19 5.19
N THR A 210 9.42 -14.99 4.81
CA THR A 210 8.56 -16.05 4.26
C THR A 210 8.33 -15.80 2.77
N TYR A 211 8.69 -16.78 1.92
CA TYR A 211 8.31 -16.81 0.52
C TYR A 211 7.00 -17.57 0.35
N VAL A 212 6.07 -16.98 -0.40
CA VAL A 212 4.78 -17.59 -0.71
C VAL A 212 4.79 -18.11 -2.15
N ALA A 213 4.30 -19.33 -2.36
CA ALA A 213 4.13 -19.91 -3.68
C ALA A 213 2.65 -20.30 -3.89
N ILE A 214 2.10 -19.90 -5.04
CA ILE A 214 0.76 -20.31 -5.46
C ILE A 214 0.88 -21.57 -6.29
N LEU A 215 0.25 -22.63 -5.82
CA LEU A 215 0.24 -23.94 -6.47
C LEU A 215 -1.10 -24.18 -7.16
N LYS A 216 -1.07 -24.87 -8.30
CA LYS A 216 -2.24 -25.31 -9.03
C LYS A 216 -2.15 -26.82 -9.29
N ASP A 217 -3.19 -27.53 -8.90
CA ASP A 217 -3.36 -28.94 -9.33
C ASP A 217 -3.90 -29.00 -10.75
N TYR A 218 -3.16 -29.61 -11.65
CA TYR A 218 -3.56 -29.80 -13.05
C TYR A 218 -4.30 -31.12 -13.29
N GLY A 219 -4.46 -31.98 -12.26
CA GLY A 219 -5.06 -33.29 -12.40
C GLY A 219 -4.26 -34.28 -13.26
N LYS A 220 -3.02 -33.97 -13.59
CA LYS A 220 -2.07 -34.79 -14.37
C LYS A 220 -0.63 -34.43 -14.01
N ASP A 221 0.29 -35.31 -14.33
CA ASP A 221 1.72 -35.03 -14.19
C ASP A 221 2.15 -33.91 -15.16
N VAL A 222 2.62 -32.81 -14.61
CA VAL A 222 3.19 -31.66 -15.34
C VAL A 222 4.63 -31.38 -14.85
N THR A 223 5.29 -32.38 -14.29
CA THR A 223 6.67 -32.29 -13.81
C THR A 223 7.60 -31.81 -14.94
N ILE A 224 8.42 -30.84 -14.62
CA ILE A 224 9.50 -30.39 -15.51
C ILE A 224 10.84 -30.93 -15.01
N PRO A 225 11.86 -31.10 -15.87
CA PRO A 225 13.20 -31.44 -15.44
C PRO A 225 13.75 -30.41 -14.45
N CYS A 226 14.54 -30.85 -13.49
CA CYS A 226 15.27 -29.94 -12.61
C CYS A 226 16.10 -28.96 -13.47
N PRO A 227 16.08 -27.66 -13.14
CA PRO A 227 16.94 -26.66 -13.80
C PRO A 227 18.42 -27.06 -13.69
N GLU A 228 19.19 -26.70 -14.69
CA GLU A 228 20.66 -26.88 -14.66
C GLU A 228 21.23 -26.10 -13.46
N GLY A 229 22.10 -26.72 -12.68
CA GLY A 229 22.72 -26.15 -11.49
C GLY A 229 21.85 -26.22 -10.21
N TYR A 230 20.64 -26.80 -10.27
CA TYR A 230 19.85 -27.00 -9.06
C TYR A 230 20.51 -28.04 -8.13
N ASN A 231 20.82 -27.60 -6.92
CA ASN A 231 21.37 -28.46 -5.87
C ASN A 231 20.34 -28.60 -4.74
N LYS A 232 19.74 -29.78 -4.63
CA LYS A 232 18.73 -30.08 -3.59
C LYS A 232 19.28 -30.00 -2.16
N ASP A 233 20.58 -30.18 -1.98
CA ASP A 233 21.20 -30.22 -0.67
C ASP A 233 21.32 -28.82 -0.03
N GLU A 234 21.20 -27.77 -0.84
CA GLU A 234 21.11 -26.37 -0.36
C GLU A 234 19.77 -26.07 0.34
N PHE A 235 18.76 -26.90 0.12
CA PHE A 235 17.41 -26.75 0.68
C PHE A 235 17.06 -27.87 1.69
N ALA A 236 18.05 -28.66 2.07
CA ALA A 236 17.85 -29.71 3.09
C ALA A 236 17.81 -29.06 4.48
N CYS A 237 16.63 -29.08 5.12
CA CYS A 237 16.42 -28.63 6.50
C CYS A 237 16.66 -29.78 7.49
#